data_7a5c9246514137f6b2078db0053a6165
#
_entry.id   7a5c9246514137f6b2078db0053a6165
#
_cell.length_a   1.000
_cell.length_b   1.000
_cell.length_c   1.000
_cell.angle_alpha   90.00
_cell.angle_beta   90.00
_cell.angle_gamma   90.00
#
_symmetry.space_group_name_H-M   'P 1'
#
loop_
_entity.id
_entity.type
_entity.pdbx_description
1 polymer ?
#
loop_
_entity_poly.entity_id
_entity_poly.type
_entity_poly.pdbx_seq_one_letter_code
_entity_poly.pdbx_strand_id
1 'polypeptide(L)' 'MKDSKKAEEIATNRMQMLAPLLAEGLDKAKEAQIRQQICQQTGISERTVRRYFEAYRNKGFTGLIP' A
#
# COMPACT_ATOMS: atom_id res chain seq x y z
N MET A 1 0.25 24.29 -4.75
CA MET A 1 -1.14 23.87 -4.60
C MET A 1 -1.36 23.22 -3.26
N LYS A 2 -2.46 23.56 -2.64
CA LYS A 2 -2.80 23.01 -1.34
C LYS A 2 -3.08 21.51 -1.37
N ASP A 3 -3.38 20.97 -2.55
CA ASP A 3 -3.70 19.56 -2.65
C ASP A 3 -2.48 18.66 -2.71
N SER A 4 -1.30 19.20 -3.02
CA SER A 4 -0.10 18.37 -3.11
C SER A 4 0.34 17.85 -1.75
N LYS A 5 0.21 18.68 -0.69
CA LYS A 5 0.52 18.23 0.66
C LYS A 5 -0.42 17.12 1.10
N LYS A 6 -1.70 17.27 0.80
CA LYS A 6 -2.70 16.27 1.15
C LYS A 6 -2.46 14.98 0.37
N ALA A 7 -2.10 15.09 -0.90
CA ALA A 7 -1.77 13.93 -1.72
C ALA A 7 -0.57 13.18 -1.17
N GLU A 8 0.46 13.91 -0.72
CA GLU A 8 1.63 13.30 -0.12
C GLU A 8 1.30 12.59 1.19
N GLU A 9 0.43 13.18 2.02
CA GLU A 9 -0.03 12.53 3.24
C GLU A 9 -0.75 11.23 2.93
N ILE A 10 -1.62 11.25 1.95
CA ILE A 10 -2.35 10.06 1.54
C ILE A 10 -1.38 8.98 1.07
N ALA A 11 -0.40 9.38 0.24
CA ALA A 11 0.59 8.44 -0.25
C ALA A 11 1.44 7.87 0.89
N THR A 12 1.82 8.70 1.86
CA THR A 12 2.58 8.26 3.02
C THR A 12 1.78 7.23 3.83
N ASN A 13 0.50 7.50 4.04
CA ASN A 13 -0.37 6.56 4.76
C ASN A 13 -0.48 5.24 4.02
N ARG A 14 -0.63 5.30 2.70
CA ARG A 14 -0.69 4.09 1.87
C ARG A 14 0.62 3.31 1.93
N MET A 15 1.74 4.01 1.91
CA MET A 15 3.04 3.36 2.02
C MET A 15 3.22 2.68 3.38
N GLN A 16 2.82 3.35 4.45
CA GLN A 16 2.88 2.77 5.79
C GLN A 16 2.01 1.52 5.89
N MET A 17 0.84 1.57 5.28
CA MET A 17 -0.06 0.42 5.22
C MET A 17 0.59 -0.76 4.49
N LEU A 18 1.34 -0.48 3.43
CA LEU A 18 2.00 -1.50 2.63
C LEU A 18 3.34 -1.96 3.20
N ALA A 19 3.87 -1.26 4.20
CA ALA A 19 5.19 -1.54 4.73
C ALA A 19 5.41 -3.03 5.05
N PRO A 20 4.48 -3.74 5.71
CA PRO A 20 4.67 -5.16 5.96
C PRO A 20 4.78 -6.00 4.68
N LEU A 21 4.13 -5.55 3.60
CA LEU A 21 4.20 -6.25 2.32
C LEU A 21 5.50 -5.97 1.56
N LEU A 22 6.20 -4.90 1.94
CA LEU A 22 7.44 -4.51 1.28
C LEU A 22 8.66 -5.22 1.88
N ALA A 23 8.48 -6.02 2.91
CA ALA A 23 9.55 -6.78 3.52
C ALA A 23 10.11 -7.80 2.52
N GLU A 24 11.42 -7.95 2.55
CA GLU A 24 12.08 -8.92 1.67
C GLU A 24 11.89 -10.33 2.18
N GLY A 25 11.92 -11.28 1.26
CA GLY A 25 11.87 -12.69 1.60
C GLY A 25 10.49 -13.23 1.94
N LEU A 26 9.45 -12.47 1.65
CA LEU A 26 8.07 -12.95 1.86
C LEU A 26 7.69 -13.93 0.76
N ASP A 27 7.16 -15.08 1.16
CA ASP A 27 6.58 -16.01 0.20
C ASP A 27 5.11 -15.61 -0.07
N LYS A 28 4.49 -16.28 -1.03
CA LYS A 28 3.13 -15.94 -1.45
C LYS A 28 2.12 -16.15 -0.33
N ALA A 29 2.32 -17.16 0.49
CA ALA A 29 1.41 -17.42 1.60
C ALA A 29 1.47 -16.30 2.64
N LYS A 30 2.67 -15.83 2.95
CA LYS A 30 2.83 -14.73 3.88
C LYS A 30 2.28 -13.42 3.33
N GLU A 31 2.52 -13.16 2.05
CA GLU A 31 1.96 -11.98 1.40
C GLU A 31 0.44 -11.96 1.49
N ALA A 32 -0.20 -13.10 1.21
CA ALA A 32 -1.66 -13.19 1.29
C ALA A 32 -2.15 -12.93 2.72
N GLN A 33 -1.45 -13.48 3.70
CA GLN A 33 -1.79 -13.31 5.10
C GLN A 33 -1.70 -11.84 5.51
N ILE A 34 -0.62 -11.18 5.12
CA ILE A 34 -0.40 -9.77 5.43
C ILE A 34 -1.45 -8.90 4.75
N ARG A 35 -1.80 -9.19 3.50
CA ARG A 35 -2.85 -8.47 2.80
C ARG A 35 -4.18 -8.57 3.54
N GLN A 36 -4.52 -9.76 4.03
CA GLN A 36 -5.74 -9.93 4.79
C GLN A 36 -5.72 -9.11 6.08
N GLN A 37 -4.60 -9.08 6.77
CA GLN A 37 -4.47 -8.26 7.97
C GLN A 37 -4.66 -6.79 7.67
N ILE A 38 -4.06 -6.30 6.59
CA ILE A 38 -4.20 -4.91 6.19
C ILE A 38 -5.66 -4.60 5.89
N CYS A 39 -6.34 -5.49 5.18
CA CYS A 39 -7.76 -5.30 4.86
C CYS A 39 -8.61 -5.22 6.12
N GLN A 40 -8.34 -6.06 7.10
CA GLN A 40 -9.08 -6.06 8.35
C GLN A 40 -8.83 -4.79 9.17
N GLN A 41 -7.59 -4.34 9.20
CA GLN A 41 -7.22 -3.17 9.99
C GLN A 41 -7.70 -1.85 9.38
N THR A 42 -7.68 -1.76 8.06
CA THR A 42 -8.01 -0.52 7.36
C THR A 42 -9.43 -0.48 6.81
N GLY A 43 -10.06 -1.63 6.67
CA GLY A 43 -11.35 -1.72 6.01
C GLY A 43 -11.29 -1.59 4.50
N ILE A 44 -10.10 -1.56 3.94
CA ILE A 44 -9.89 -1.46 2.49
C ILE A 44 -9.94 -2.87 1.91
N SER A 45 -10.54 -3.02 0.72
CA SER A 45 -10.65 -4.32 0.08
C SER A 45 -9.28 -4.84 -0.36
N GLU A 46 -9.15 -6.15 -0.43
CA GLU A 46 -7.92 -6.79 -0.87
C GLU A 46 -7.52 -6.34 -2.28
N ARG A 47 -8.50 -6.15 -3.14
CA ARG A 47 -8.26 -5.69 -4.50
C ARG A 47 -7.58 -4.32 -4.50
N THR A 48 -8.03 -3.42 -3.65
CA THR A 48 -7.46 -2.08 -3.54
C THR A 48 -6.04 -2.13 -2.99
N VAL A 49 -5.81 -2.98 -1.99
CA VAL A 49 -4.47 -3.17 -1.42
C VAL A 49 -3.50 -3.67 -2.50
N ARG A 50 -3.93 -4.63 -3.30
CA ARG A 50 -3.11 -5.14 -4.40
C ARG A 50 -2.79 -4.07 -5.43
N ARG A 51 -3.76 -3.23 -5.76
CA ARG A 51 -3.54 -2.13 -6.70
C ARG A 51 -2.49 -1.16 -6.19
N TYR A 52 -2.56 -0.81 -4.91
CA TYR A 52 -1.57 0.07 -4.31
C TYR A 52 -0.19 -0.56 -4.32
N PHE A 53 -0.12 -1.83 -3.98
CA PHE A 53 1.15 -2.56 -3.97
C PHE A 53 1.79 -2.58 -5.36
N GLU A 54 1.00 -2.88 -6.38
CA GLU A 54 1.50 -2.89 -7.76
C GLU A 54 1.93 -1.51 -8.22
N ALA A 55 1.16 -0.48 -7.89
CA ALA A 55 1.51 0.88 -8.23
C ALA A 55 2.85 1.27 -7.59
N TYR A 56 3.07 0.88 -6.34
CA TYR A 56 4.33 1.15 -5.68
C TYR A 56 5.49 0.41 -6.36
N ARG A 57 5.28 -0.84 -6.72
CA ARG A 57 6.33 -1.62 -7.40
C ARG A 57 6.71 -1.03 -8.74
N ASN A 58 5.75 -0.48 -9.46
CA ASN A 58 5.98 0.06 -10.79
C ASN A 58 6.53 1.48 -10.77
N LYS A 59 6.04 2.31 -9.89
CA LYS A 59 6.35 3.74 -9.87
C LYS A 59 6.93 4.24 -8.56
N GLY A 60 7.08 3.37 -7.57
CA GLY A 60 7.55 3.78 -6.26
C GLY A 60 6.54 4.64 -5.53
N PHE A 61 7.03 5.56 -4.70
CA PHE A 61 6.16 6.41 -3.88
C PHE A 61 5.17 7.20 -4.72
N THR A 62 5.60 7.66 -5.89
CA THR A 62 4.73 8.45 -6.77
C THR A 62 3.51 7.68 -7.23
N GLY A 63 3.61 6.35 -7.33
CA GLY A 63 2.47 5.51 -7.68
C GLY A 63 1.36 5.52 -6.66
N LEU A 64 1.64 5.94 -5.43
CA LEU A 64 0.66 6.00 -4.35
C LEU A 64 0.00 7.37 -4.24
N ILE A 65 0.50 8.34 -4.96
CA ILE A 65 -0.08 9.69 -4.97
C ILE A 65 -1.34 9.66 -5.82
N PRO A 66 -2.49 10.07 -5.25
CA PRO A 66 -3.74 10.07 -6.02
C PRO A 66 -3.77 11.06 -7.18
#